data_4853f3af8070b10b95b13b8e0889b2c6
#
_entry.id   4853f3af8070b10b95b13b8e0889b2c6
#
_cell.length_a   1.000
_cell.length_b   1.000
_cell.length_c   1.000
_cell.angle_alpha   90.00
_cell.angle_beta   90.00
_cell.angle_gamma   90.00
#
_symmetry.space_group_name_H-M   'P 1'
#
loop_
_entity.id
_entity.type
_entity.pdbx_description
1 polymer ?
#
loop_
_entity_poly.entity_id
_entity_poly.type
_entity_poly.pdbx_seq_one_letter_code
_entity_poly.pdbx_strand_id
1 'polypeptide(L)'
;DYYFINGESSMDKVISGYRTVTGKSQIMPKWAMGFWLSRERYKTQEELLTALNEYRRRQVPLDVIVQDWSYWPVDAWGSHELIRNASRTERHDSGNPR
;
A
#
# COMPACT_ATOMS: atom_id res chain seq x y z
N ASP A 1 -13.67 24.35 -7.52
CA ASP A 1 -15.08 23.98 -7.46
C ASP A 1 -15.36 23.17 -6.20
N TYR A 2 -16.56 23.28 -5.68
CA TYR A 2 -17.01 22.47 -4.54
C TYR A 2 -18.51 22.17 -4.67
N TYR A 3 -18.95 21.09 -4.00
CA TYR A 3 -20.36 20.73 -3.93
C TYR A 3 -20.83 20.82 -2.49
N PHE A 4 -21.98 21.45 -2.29
CA PHE A 4 -22.69 21.43 -1.03
C PHE A 4 -23.93 20.54 -1.13
N ILE A 5 -24.01 19.54 -0.26
CA ILE A 5 -25.12 18.57 -0.26
C ILE A 5 -25.94 18.78 1.00
N ASN A 6 -27.15 19.31 0.81
CA ASN A 6 -28.09 19.47 1.89
C ASN A 6 -28.98 18.22 2.02
N GLY A 7 -28.79 17.48 3.08
CA GLY A 7 -29.63 16.33 3.45
C GLY A 7 -30.75 16.65 4.43
N GLU A 8 -31.03 17.96 4.63
CA GLU A 8 -31.95 18.41 5.69
C GLU A 8 -31.47 17.85 7.04
N SER A 9 -32.28 17.06 7.74
CA SER A 9 -31.91 16.41 9.01
C SER A 9 -31.57 14.92 8.84
N SER A 10 -31.38 14.45 7.61
CA SER A 10 -31.16 13.03 7.29
C SER A 10 -29.76 12.77 6.74
N MET A 11 -28.98 11.96 7.45
CA MET A 11 -27.68 11.50 6.98
C MET A 11 -27.82 10.66 5.70
N ASP A 12 -28.87 9.86 5.57
CA ASP A 12 -29.09 9.05 4.38
C ASP A 12 -29.29 9.90 3.13
N LYS A 13 -29.97 11.05 3.25
CA LYS A 13 -30.10 12.02 2.15
C LYS A 13 -28.74 12.63 1.77
N VAL A 14 -27.89 12.95 2.74
CA VAL A 14 -26.53 13.45 2.48
C VAL A 14 -25.70 12.41 1.73
N ILE A 15 -25.71 11.16 2.20
CA ILE A 15 -24.98 10.05 1.56
C ILE A 15 -25.55 9.79 0.16
N SER A 16 -26.84 9.77 -0.02
CA SER A 16 -27.48 9.58 -1.31
C SER A 16 -27.08 10.68 -2.30
N GLY A 17 -27.16 11.94 -1.87
CA GLY A 17 -26.71 13.07 -2.68
C GLY A 17 -25.22 12.99 -3.05
N TYR A 18 -24.36 12.61 -2.10
CA TYR A 18 -22.96 12.36 -2.37
C TYR A 18 -22.75 11.24 -3.41
N ARG A 19 -23.50 10.14 -3.31
CA ARG A 19 -23.45 9.06 -4.29
C ARG A 19 -23.97 9.44 -5.67
N THR A 20 -24.88 10.37 -5.77
CA THR A 20 -25.31 10.91 -7.06
C THR A 20 -24.16 11.59 -7.81
N VAL A 21 -23.28 12.27 -7.08
CA VAL A 21 -22.11 12.95 -7.65
C VAL A 21 -20.93 11.99 -7.89
N THR A 22 -20.66 11.08 -6.95
CA THR A 22 -19.46 10.22 -6.97
C THR A 22 -19.68 8.84 -7.56
N GLY A 23 -20.94 8.46 -7.81
CA GLY A 23 -21.30 7.12 -8.27
C GLY A 23 -21.51 6.12 -7.13
N LYS A 24 -21.88 4.90 -7.50
CA LYS A 24 -22.17 3.80 -6.56
C LYS A 24 -20.90 3.31 -5.86
N SER A 25 -21.03 2.93 -4.59
CA SER A 25 -19.96 2.25 -3.87
C SER A 25 -19.66 0.88 -4.48
N GLN A 26 -18.39 0.58 -4.61
CA GLN A 26 -17.93 -0.77 -4.96
C GLN A 26 -18.00 -1.67 -3.73
N ILE A 27 -18.37 -2.94 -3.93
CA ILE A 27 -18.25 -3.95 -2.88
C ILE A 27 -16.76 -4.31 -2.75
N MET A 28 -16.22 -4.16 -1.54
CA MET A 28 -14.84 -4.51 -1.26
C MET A 28 -14.64 -6.03 -1.36
N PRO A 29 -13.55 -6.48 -1.97
CA PRO A 29 -13.21 -7.90 -1.98
C PRO A 29 -12.91 -8.41 -0.57
N LYS A 30 -13.16 -9.69 -0.31
CA LYS A 30 -13.00 -10.29 1.02
C LYS A 30 -11.61 -10.08 1.63
N TRP A 31 -10.56 -10.19 0.82
CA TRP A 31 -9.16 -9.99 1.26
C TRP A 31 -8.89 -8.58 1.82
N ALA A 32 -9.64 -7.57 1.35
CA ALA A 32 -9.49 -6.20 1.84
C ALA A 32 -9.94 -6.04 3.31
N MET A 33 -10.74 -6.97 3.82
CA MET A 33 -11.18 -7.05 5.21
C MET A 33 -10.33 -7.99 6.06
N GLY A 34 -9.28 -8.57 5.48
CA GLY A 34 -8.39 -9.50 6.14
C GLY A 34 -7.22 -8.83 6.87
N PHE A 35 -6.18 -9.62 7.14
CA PHE A 35 -5.00 -9.14 7.84
C PHE A 35 -3.99 -8.49 6.90
N TRP A 36 -3.69 -7.23 7.16
CA TRP A 36 -2.72 -6.42 6.45
C TRP A 36 -1.47 -6.26 7.32
N LEU A 37 -0.36 -6.86 6.90
CA LEU A 37 0.92 -6.68 7.55
C LEU A 37 1.61 -5.46 6.97
N SER A 38 1.72 -4.41 7.78
CA SER A 38 2.53 -3.23 7.48
C SER A 38 3.66 -3.09 8.49
N ARG A 39 4.79 -2.62 8.00
CA ARG A 39 5.96 -2.32 8.82
C ARG A 39 6.59 -1.05 8.27
N GLU A 40 7.14 -0.22 9.14
CA GLU A 40 7.70 1.07 8.74
C GLU A 40 8.64 0.96 7.55
N ARG A 41 9.35 -0.09 7.35
CA ARG A 41 9.81 -0.45 6.00
C ARG A 41 10.47 -1.81 5.91
N TYR A 42 10.34 -2.37 4.73
CA TYR A 42 11.22 -3.39 4.21
C TYR A 42 12.22 -2.70 3.29
N LYS A 43 13.51 -2.80 3.60
CA LYS A 43 14.55 -2.10 2.82
C LYS A 43 14.79 -2.74 1.46
N THR A 44 14.50 -4.05 1.35
CA THR A 44 14.69 -4.80 0.11
C THR A 44 13.50 -5.70 -0.16
N GLN A 45 13.33 -6.09 -1.42
CA GLN A 45 12.36 -7.09 -1.81
C GLN A 45 12.57 -8.42 -1.07
N GLU A 46 13.82 -8.78 -0.81
CA GLU A 46 14.16 -10.02 -0.11
C GLU A 46 13.66 -10.02 1.35
N GLU A 47 13.83 -8.90 2.06
CA GLU A 47 13.28 -8.75 3.42
C GLU A 47 11.75 -8.92 3.42
N LEU A 48 11.06 -8.27 2.49
CA LEU A 48 9.61 -8.36 2.37
C LEU A 48 9.16 -9.79 2.08
N LEU A 49 9.78 -10.44 1.10
CA LEU A 49 9.45 -11.82 0.74
C LEU A 49 9.82 -12.81 1.84
N THR A 50 10.90 -12.57 2.58
CA THR A 50 11.29 -13.39 3.73
C THR A 50 10.23 -13.31 4.82
N ALA A 51 9.75 -12.12 5.15
CA ALA A 51 8.67 -11.94 6.11
C ALA A 51 7.40 -12.66 5.66
N LEU A 52 6.98 -12.46 4.40
CA LEU A 52 5.81 -13.13 3.83
C LEU A 52 5.92 -14.65 3.92
N ASN A 53 7.06 -15.21 3.51
CA ASN A 53 7.30 -16.64 3.50
C ASN A 53 7.28 -17.22 4.93
N GLU A 54 7.78 -16.49 5.92
CA GLU A 54 7.76 -16.92 7.31
C GLU A 54 6.33 -16.97 7.87
N TYR A 55 5.47 -16.00 7.55
CA TYR A 55 4.05 -16.08 7.89
C TYR A 55 3.39 -17.31 7.26
N ARG A 56 3.68 -17.58 5.97
CA ARG A 56 3.15 -18.76 5.27
C ARG A 56 3.66 -20.07 5.89
N ARG A 57 4.96 -20.14 6.20
CA ARG A 57 5.57 -21.32 6.84
C ARG A 57 4.95 -21.64 8.19
N ARG A 58 4.61 -20.61 8.98
CA ARG A 58 3.94 -20.74 10.28
C ARG A 58 2.43 -20.91 10.16
N GLN A 59 1.89 -20.95 8.98
CA GLN A 59 0.44 -21.03 8.72
C GLN A 59 -0.36 -19.89 9.39
N VAL A 60 0.27 -18.73 9.57
CA VAL A 60 -0.41 -17.52 10.03
C VAL A 60 -1.13 -16.90 8.86
N PRO A 61 -2.45 -16.68 8.94
CA PRO A 61 -3.19 -16.02 7.87
C PRO A 61 -2.65 -14.61 7.59
N LEU A 62 -2.44 -14.31 6.32
CA LEU A 62 -2.01 -13.00 5.85
C LEU A 62 -2.60 -12.76 4.47
N ASP A 63 -3.37 -11.70 4.33
CA ASP A 63 -4.05 -11.34 3.08
C ASP A 63 -3.24 -10.34 2.26
N VAL A 64 -2.64 -9.36 2.93
CA VAL A 64 -1.86 -8.29 2.27
C VAL A 64 -0.58 -8.02 3.04
N ILE A 65 0.53 -7.86 2.32
CA ILE A 65 1.75 -7.27 2.85
C ILE A 65 1.98 -5.91 2.19
N VAL A 66 2.28 -4.90 2.99
CA VAL A 66 2.40 -3.52 2.55
C VAL A 66 3.88 -3.17 2.42
N GLN A 67 4.28 -2.73 1.23
CA GLN A 67 5.53 -2.00 1.06
C GLN A 67 5.25 -0.56 1.46
N ASP A 68 5.68 -0.20 2.67
CA ASP A 68 5.44 1.09 3.28
C ASP A 68 6.58 2.07 2.94
N TRP A 69 6.82 2.97 3.80
CA TRP A 69 7.77 4.06 3.84
C TRP A 69 9.06 3.90 3.02
N SER A 70 9.41 4.98 2.32
CA SER A 70 10.75 5.19 1.74
C SER A 70 11.16 4.20 0.65
N TYR A 71 10.21 3.79 -0.21
CA TYR A 71 10.51 3.00 -1.40
C TYR A 71 10.85 3.87 -2.64
N TRP A 72 10.71 5.18 -2.50
CA TRP A 72 10.98 6.17 -3.55
C TRP A 72 12.42 6.70 -3.47
N PRO A 73 12.95 7.32 -4.54
CA PRO A 73 14.26 7.96 -4.54
C PRO A 73 14.39 9.08 -3.50
N VAL A 74 15.61 9.40 -3.13
CA VAL A 74 15.91 10.53 -2.23
C VAL A 74 15.28 11.80 -2.80
N ASP A 75 14.67 12.61 -1.95
CA ASP A 75 13.98 13.85 -2.28
C ASP A 75 12.74 13.72 -3.18
N ALA A 76 12.28 12.48 -3.44
CA ALA A 76 11.09 12.19 -4.24
C ALA A 76 9.90 11.70 -3.39
N TRP A 77 9.66 12.34 -2.26
CA TRP A 77 8.62 11.97 -1.30
C TRP A 77 7.27 11.66 -1.94
N GLY A 78 6.78 10.45 -1.72
CA GLY A 78 5.47 10.01 -2.22
C GLY A 78 5.40 9.79 -3.73
N SER A 79 6.53 9.78 -4.45
CA SER A 79 6.53 9.43 -5.85
C SER A 79 6.17 7.95 -6.03
N HIS A 80 5.64 7.60 -7.20
CA HIS A 80 5.37 6.19 -7.57
C HIS A 80 6.58 5.51 -8.21
N GLU A 81 7.76 6.14 -8.12
CA GLU A 81 9.01 5.56 -8.60
C GLU A 81 9.63 4.68 -7.51
N LEU A 82 9.92 3.44 -7.84
CA LEU A 82 10.65 2.55 -6.96
C LEU A 82 12.15 2.80 -7.07
N ILE A 83 12.84 2.81 -5.93
CA ILE A 83 14.31 2.78 -5.94
C ILE A 83 14.73 1.47 -6.61
N ARG A 84 15.44 1.56 -7.73
CA ARG A 84 15.89 0.39 -8.49
C ARG A 84 16.70 -0.60 -7.66
N ASN A 85 17.33 -0.14 -6.58
CA ASN A 85 18.15 -0.95 -5.67
C ASN A 85 17.38 -1.48 -4.45
N ALA A 86 16.18 -0.96 -4.16
CA ALA A 86 15.33 -1.52 -3.10
C ALA A 86 14.74 -2.88 -3.47
N SER A 87 14.70 -3.20 -4.76
CA SER A 87 14.24 -4.48 -5.28
C SER A 87 15.38 -5.42 -5.72
N ARG A 88 16.62 -4.93 -5.71
CA ARG A 88 17.78 -5.72 -6.16
C ARG A 88 18.79 -5.73 -5.02
N THR A 89 19.06 -6.91 -4.48
CA THR A 89 20.23 -7.19 -3.64
C THR A 89 21.41 -6.41 -4.18
N GLU A 90 22.05 -5.60 -3.34
CA GLU A 90 23.38 -5.07 -3.64
C GLU A 90 24.25 -6.25 -4.02
N ARG A 91 24.38 -6.52 -5.30
CA ARG A 91 25.52 -7.28 -5.75
C ARG A 91 26.71 -6.39 -5.44
N HIS A 92 27.46 -6.80 -4.47
CA HIS A 92 28.77 -6.34 -4.15
C HIS A 92 29.54 -6.23 -5.49
N ASP A 93 29.54 -5.05 -6.05
CA ASP A 93 30.48 -4.72 -7.09
C ASP A 93 31.79 -4.43 -6.37
N SER A 94 32.49 -5.52 -6.07
CA SER A 94 33.89 -5.47 -5.71
C SER A 94 34.63 -5.08 -6.98
N GLY A 95 34.55 -3.78 -7.31
CA GLY A 95 35.29 -3.15 -8.37
C GLY A 95 36.78 -3.36 -8.14
N ASN A 96 37.36 -4.17 -8.98
CA ASN A 96 38.76 -4.40 -9.12
C ASN A 96 39.49 -3.07 -9.39
N PRO A 97 40.45 -2.66 -8.56
CA PRO A 97 41.27 -1.48 -8.83
C PRO A 97 42.27 -1.79 -9.96
N ARG A 98 42.22 -1.00 -11.01
CA ARG A 98 43.39 -0.79 -11.87
C ARG A 98 43.74 0.67 -11.89
#